data_9a48298bcc1a63cbd773c90054778be4
#
_entry.id   9a48298bcc1a63cbd773c90054778be4
#
_cell.length_a   1.000
_cell.length_b   1.000
_cell.length_c   1.000
_cell.angle_alpha   90.00
_cell.angle_beta   90.00
_cell.angle_gamma   90.00
#
_symmetry.space_group_name_H-M   'P 1'
#
loop_
_entity.id
_entity.type
_entity.pdbx_description
1 polymer ?
#
loop_
_entity_poly.entity_id
_entity_poly.type
_entity_poly.pdbx_seq_one_letter_code
_entity_poly.pdbx_strand_id
1 'polypeptide(L)'
;MIWIDVATPKYAMFFSVMIKELQKRGHKVFVTTRYAPHYTEAKEILELHKIPHTVLGEYGGATLLEKFQARIFRQKEILDLFKVQGVPRLLICGAVVDSVQVAYGIGIPVVNIYDTPAFTKPGDEECPRELTAVARLTLPFSKLFFYPFIFPKELMLRFALDESQIVPYPFIDVALWINAIQKESKNDFRIRYGLDTTKPTILVREEEYKAHYVKEQIPVIYQVIPLLKKAINANIVIMPRYEKDRLKRDFGGIATILEEKLKPEEFYPFIDLFIGGGGTMNLEAVCYGI
;
A
#
# COMPACT_ATOMS: atom_id res chain seq x y z
N MET A 1 1.68 19.38 -16.49
CA MET A 1 1.00 18.78 -15.34
C MET A 1 1.38 17.31 -15.28
N ILE A 2 1.78 16.82 -14.10
CA ILE A 2 2.07 15.40 -13.83
C ILE A 2 0.84 14.77 -13.21
N TRP A 3 0.41 13.63 -13.68
CA TRP A 3 -0.65 12.84 -13.11
C TRP A 3 -0.05 11.71 -12.28
N ILE A 4 -0.46 11.57 -11.02
CA ILE A 4 -0.09 10.46 -10.16
C ILE A 4 -1.36 9.68 -9.81
N ASP A 5 -1.39 8.39 -10.16
CA ASP A 5 -2.53 7.52 -9.87
C ASP A 5 -2.20 6.52 -8.77
N VAL A 6 -2.97 6.58 -7.69
CA VAL A 6 -2.71 5.87 -6.44
C VAL A 6 -3.83 4.87 -6.20
N ALA A 7 -3.56 3.59 -6.35
CA ALA A 7 -4.58 2.55 -6.26
C ALA A 7 -4.48 1.66 -5.01
N THR A 8 -3.39 1.72 -4.24
CA THR A 8 -3.18 0.86 -3.06
C THR A 8 -2.62 1.64 -1.87
N PRO A 9 -2.82 1.15 -0.63
CA PRO A 9 -2.31 1.79 0.58
C PRO A 9 -0.80 2.01 0.55
N LYS A 10 -0.05 1.01 0.11
CA LYS A 10 1.41 1.09 -0.04
C LYS A 10 1.82 2.26 -0.93
N TYR A 11 1.19 2.37 -2.11
CA TYR A 11 1.51 3.46 -3.04
C TYR A 11 0.98 4.81 -2.59
N ALA A 12 -0.04 4.85 -1.71
CA ALA A 12 -0.43 6.09 -1.06
C ALA A 12 0.68 6.61 -0.13
N MET A 13 1.34 5.74 0.64
CA MET A 13 2.51 6.10 1.43
C MET A 13 3.68 6.53 0.55
N PHE A 14 4.06 5.69 -0.40
CA PHE A 14 5.20 5.93 -1.31
C PHE A 14 5.06 7.25 -2.06
N PHE A 15 3.93 7.45 -2.73
CA PHE A 15 3.72 8.66 -3.53
C PHE A 15 3.47 9.91 -2.69
N SER A 16 3.04 9.79 -1.43
CA SER A 16 2.91 10.95 -0.54
C SER A 16 4.24 11.69 -0.36
N VAL A 17 5.35 10.97 -0.28
CA VAL A 17 6.69 11.56 -0.21
C VAL A 17 7.07 12.19 -1.55
N MET A 18 6.88 11.46 -2.63
CA MET A 18 7.23 11.93 -3.98
C MET A 18 6.40 13.15 -4.42
N ILE A 19 5.10 13.16 -4.13
CA ILE A 19 4.21 14.28 -4.47
C ILE A 19 4.70 15.57 -3.82
N LYS A 20 5.01 15.52 -2.52
CA LYS A 20 5.51 16.67 -1.78
C LYS A 20 6.84 17.19 -2.37
N GLU A 21 7.74 16.29 -2.73
CA GLU A 21 9.02 16.68 -3.32
C GLU A 21 8.85 17.26 -4.74
N LEU A 22 7.98 16.69 -5.56
CA LEU A 22 7.66 17.23 -6.89
C LEU A 22 7.03 18.63 -6.79
N GLN A 23 6.10 18.83 -5.86
CA GLN A 23 5.46 20.13 -5.61
C GLN A 23 6.49 21.17 -5.12
N LYS A 24 7.39 20.78 -4.20
CA LYS A 24 8.47 21.62 -3.71
C LYS A 24 9.41 22.06 -4.85
N ARG A 25 9.61 21.22 -5.86
CA ARG A 25 10.38 21.54 -7.07
C ARG A 25 9.57 22.33 -8.12
N GLY A 26 8.38 22.78 -7.79
CA GLY A 26 7.54 23.61 -8.67
C GLY A 26 6.74 22.86 -9.72
N HIS A 27 6.68 21.51 -9.65
CA HIS A 27 5.86 20.76 -10.59
C HIS A 27 4.38 20.82 -10.22
N LYS A 28 3.53 21.07 -11.21
CA LYS A 28 2.08 20.95 -11.06
C LYS A 28 1.70 19.46 -11.11
N VAL A 29 1.26 18.95 -9.95
CA VAL A 29 0.85 17.56 -9.77
C VAL A 29 -0.65 17.50 -9.50
N PHE A 30 -1.36 16.56 -10.11
CA PHE A 30 -2.70 16.16 -9.67
C PHE A 30 -2.73 14.66 -9.39
N VAL A 31 -3.56 14.29 -8.44
CA VAL A 31 -3.60 12.94 -7.89
C VAL A 31 -4.99 12.35 -8.08
N THR A 32 -5.05 11.12 -8.55
CA THR A 32 -6.28 10.34 -8.60
C THR A 32 -6.15 9.08 -7.74
N THR A 33 -7.26 8.63 -7.20
CA THR A 33 -7.38 7.36 -6.49
C THR A 33 -8.72 6.74 -6.79
N ARG A 34 -8.96 5.53 -6.32
CA ARG A 34 -10.25 4.85 -6.36
C ARG A 34 -10.75 4.59 -4.95
N TYR A 35 -12.05 4.37 -4.82
CA TYR A 35 -12.69 4.13 -3.55
C TYR A 35 -13.76 3.04 -3.68
N ALA A 36 -13.87 2.20 -2.68
CA ALA A 36 -15.03 1.34 -2.46
C ALA A 36 -15.28 1.21 -0.95
N PRO A 37 -16.53 0.95 -0.51
CA PRO A 37 -16.84 0.85 0.93
C PRO A 37 -15.97 -0.12 1.73
N HIS A 38 -15.40 -1.12 1.05
CA HIS A 38 -14.51 -2.13 1.65
C HIS A 38 -13.04 -1.98 1.22
N TYR A 39 -12.69 -0.86 0.59
CA TYR A 39 -11.33 -0.56 0.12
C TYR A 39 -11.08 0.95 0.16
N THR A 40 -10.92 1.45 1.38
CA THR A 40 -10.85 2.89 1.69
C THR A 40 -9.43 3.39 1.93
N GLU A 41 -8.50 2.47 2.21
CA GLU A 41 -7.22 2.77 2.82
C GLU A 41 -6.34 3.71 2.00
N ALA A 42 -6.31 3.56 0.67
CA ALA A 42 -5.49 4.44 -0.18
C ALA A 42 -5.96 5.90 -0.07
N LYS A 43 -7.28 6.13 -0.14
CA LYS A 43 -7.90 7.44 0.01
C LYS A 43 -7.62 8.04 1.39
N GLU A 44 -7.85 7.27 2.45
CA GLU A 44 -7.65 7.73 3.83
C GLU A 44 -6.18 8.08 4.13
N ILE A 45 -5.22 7.33 3.56
CA ILE A 45 -3.80 7.67 3.68
C ILE A 45 -3.49 9.00 2.95
N LEU A 46 -4.03 9.23 1.77
CA LEU A 46 -3.87 10.51 1.08
C LEU A 46 -4.45 11.67 1.90
N GLU A 47 -5.62 11.49 2.52
CA GLU A 47 -6.24 12.45 3.44
C GLU A 47 -5.35 12.70 4.67
N LEU A 48 -4.85 11.63 5.31
CA LEU A 48 -3.95 11.70 6.46
C LEU A 48 -2.67 12.50 6.14
N HIS A 49 -2.15 12.36 4.91
CA HIS A 49 -1.00 13.12 4.44
C HIS A 49 -1.35 14.50 3.86
N LYS A 50 -2.63 14.90 3.91
CA LYS A 50 -3.16 16.18 3.38
C LYS A 50 -2.84 16.38 1.89
N ILE A 51 -2.97 15.32 1.10
CA ILE A 51 -2.76 15.37 -0.35
C ILE A 51 -4.09 15.54 -1.06
N PRO A 52 -4.30 16.66 -1.75
CA PRO A 52 -5.49 16.85 -2.58
C PRO A 52 -5.56 15.79 -3.67
N HIS A 53 -6.72 15.13 -3.80
CA HIS A 53 -6.91 14.07 -4.78
C HIS A 53 -8.35 14.03 -5.29
N THR A 54 -8.51 13.41 -6.46
CA THR A 54 -9.83 13.14 -7.06
C THR A 54 -10.08 11.63 -7.00
N VAL A 55 -11.25 11.25 -6.49
CA VAL A 55 -11.69 9.86 -6.51
C VAL A 55 -12.36 9.56 -7.84
N LEU A 56 -11.90 8.53 -8.53
CA LEU A 56 -12.44 8.04 -9.79
C LEU A 56 -12.62 6.53 -9.73
N GLY A 57 -13.81 6.07 -10.00
CA GLY A 57 -14.17 4.66 -9.99
C GLY A 57 -14.08 3.98 -8.63
N GLU A 58 -14.42 2.69 -8.67
CA GLU A 58 -14.44 1.81 -7.52
C GLU A 58 -13.39 0.70 -7.65
N TYR A 59 -13.18 -0.04 -6.57
CA TYR A 59 -12.22 -1.16 -6.57
C TYR A 59 -12.65 -2.31 -7.48
N GLY A 60 -13.97 -2.46 -7.76
CA GLY A 60 -14.55 -3.63 -8.41
C GLY A 60 -14.67 -4.82 -7.43
N GLY A 61 -15.61 -5.71 -7.68
CA GLY A 61 -15.94 -6.80 -6.76
C GLY A 61 -14.89 -7.91 -6.61
N ALA A 62 -15.33 -9.09 -6.20
CA ALA A 62 -14.44 -10.23 -5.95
C ALA A 62 -14.05 -10.97 -7.24
N THR A 63 -14.90 -10.97 -8.26
CA THR A 63 -14.67 -11.71 -9.51
C THR A 63 -13.84 -10.92 -10.51
N LEU A 64 -13.23 -11.64 -11.45
CA LEU A 64 -12.49 -11.01 -12.55
C LEU A 64 -13.41 -10.18 -13.45
N LEU A 65 -14.65 -10.63 -13.64
CA LEU A 65 -15.65 -9.92 -14.45
C LEU A 65 -16.00 -8.56 -13.82
N GLU A 66 -16.31 -8.52 -12.53
CA GLU A 66 -16.62 -7.30 -11.80
C GLU A 66 -15.43 -6.33 -11.81
N LYS A 67 -14.22 -6.83 -11.62
CA LYS A 67 -12.98 -6.03 -11.73
C LYS A 67 -12.78 -5.45 -13.13
N PHE A 68 -13.14 -6.22 -14.16
CA PHE A 68 -13.04 -5.76 -15.53
C PHE A 68 -14.06 -4.66 -15.84
N GLN A 69 -15.32 -4.83 -15.38
CA GLN A 69 -16.37 -3.82 -15.51
C GLN A 69 -16.02 -2.51 -14.79
N ALA A 70 -15.58 -2.60 -13.54
CA ALA A 70 -15.11 -1.44 -12.78
C ALA A 70 -13.95 -0.70 -13.48
N ARG A 71 -13.03 -1.44 -14.10
CA ARG A 71 -11.94 -0.87 -14.89
C ARG A 71 -12.44 -0.06 -16.08
N ILE A 72 -13.34 -0.62 -16.89
CA ILE A 72 -13.93 0.09 -18.04
C ILE A 72 -14.60 1.39 -17.59
N PHE A 73 -15.39 1.31 -16.53
CA PHE A 73 -16.06 2.49 -15.97
C PHE A 73 -15.04 3.55 -15.53
N ARG A 74 -14.01 3.16 -14.77
CA ARG A 74 -12.97 4.08 -14.30
C ARG A 74 -12.16 4.69 -15.45
N GLN A 75 -11.86 3.93 -16.50
CA GLN A 75 -11.18 4.44 -17.68
C GLN A 75 -12.00 5.54 -18.36
N LYS A 76 -13.32 5.39 -18.44
CA LYS A 76 -14.22 6.42 -18.94
C LYS A 76 -14.18 7.68 -18.08
N GLU A 77 -14.27 7.54 -16.76
CA GLU A 77 -14.20 8.70 -15.84
C GLU A 77 -12.87 9.45 -15.94
N ILE A 78 -11.74 8.74 -16.12
CA ILE A 78 -10.43 9.35 -16.35
C ILE A 78 -10.46 10.20 -17.62
N LEU A 79 -11.01 9.69 -18.73
CA LEU A 79 -11.13 10.44 -19.97
C LEU A 79 -12.04 11.66 -19.82
N ASP A 80 -13.15 11.53 -19.09
CA ASP A 80 -14.04 12.64 -18.84
C ASP A 80 -13.39 13.73 -17.96
N LEU A 81 -12.60 13.33 -16.97
CA LEU A 81 -11.78 14.26 -16.19
C LEU A 81 -10.79 15.04 -17.07
N PHE A 82 -10.15 14.39 -18.03
CA PHE A 82 -9.20 15.06 -18.92
C PHE A 82 -9.86 16.09 -19.86
N LYS A 83 -11.12 15.91 -20.20
CA LYS A 83 -11.88 16.92 -20.95
C LYS A 83 -12.03 18.22 -20.18
N VAL A 84 -12.09 18.15 -18.85
CA VAL A 84 -12.28 19.31 -17.96
C VAL A 84 -10.93 19.89 -17.51
N GLN A 85 -9.99 19.04 -17.10
CA GLN A 85 -8.71 19.48 -16.51
C GLN A 85 -7.57 19.61 -17.53
N GLY A 86 -7.77 19.10 -18.74
CA GLY A 86 -6.72 18.94 -19.76
C GLY A 86 -5.92 17.64 -19.60
N VAL A 87 -5.33 17.22 -20.70
CA VAL A 87 -4.54 15.99 -20.78
C VAL A 87 -3.19 16.19 -20.07
N PRO A 88 -2.78 15.30 -19.13
CA PRO A 88 -1.49 15.39 -18.47
C PRO A 88 -0.34 15.06 -19.43
N ARG A 89 0.88 15.50 -19.08
CA ARG A 89 2.09 15.24 -19.88
C ARG A 89 2.81 13.96 -19.48
N LEU A 90 2.48 13.40 -18.32
CA LEU A 90 3.15 12.24 -17.75
C LEU A 90 2.20 11.58 -16.75
N LEU A 91 2.13 10.24 -16.78
CA LEU A 91 1.57 9.41 -15.72
C LEU A 91 2.69 8.80 -14.89
N ILE A 92 2.57 8.86 -13.55
CA ILE A 92 3.38 8.08 -12.61
C ILE A 92 2.43 7.23 -11.77
N CYS A 93 2.66 5.92 -11.69
CA CYS A 93 1.82 5.03 -10.91
C CYS A 93 2.53 3.76 -10.48
N GLY A 94 1.89 3.00 -9.57
CA GLY A 94 2.33 1.69 -9.10
C GLY A 94 1.67 0.56 -9.87
N ALA A 95 1.89 0.47 -11.18
CA ALA A 95 1.31 -0.57 -12.05
C ALA A 95 -0.24 -0.63 -11.98
N VAL A 96 -0.89 0.51 -12.08
CA VAL A 96 -2.36 0.60 -12.09
C VAL A 96 -2.89 0.38 -13.50
N VAL A 97 -3.60 -0.74 -13.71
CA VAL A 97 -4.03 -1.18 -15.04
C VAL A 97 -4.89 -0.13 -15.75
N ASP A 98 -5.84 0.46 -15.04
CA ASP A 98 -6.82 1.39 -15.60
C ASP A 98 -6.14 2.62 -16.19
N SER A 99 -5.32 3.29 -15.40
CA SER A 99 -4.62 4.52 -15.77
C SER A 99 -3.51 4.28 -16.78
N VAL A 100 -2.76 3.18 -16.65
CA VAL A 100 -1.69 2.85 -17.61
C VAL A 100 -2.25 2.63 -19.00
N GLN A 101 -3.34 1.88 -19.14
CA GLN A 101 -3.95 1.62 -20.45
C GLN A 101 -4.58 2.87 -21.06
N VAL A 102 -5.21 3.74 -20.27
CA VAL A 102 -5.69 5.03 -20.75
C VAL A 102 -4.53 5.91 -21.18
N ALA A 103 -3.50 6.07 -20.35
CA ALA A 103 -2.35 6.90 -20.66
C ALA A 103 -1.66 6.47 -21.95
N TYR A 104 -1.36 5.18 -22.07
CA TYR A 104 -0.72 4.62 -23.26
C TYR A 104 -1.60 4.81 -24.51
N GLY A 105 -2.91 4.54 -24.39
CA GLY A 105 -3.86 4.62 -25.51
C GLY A 105 -4.03 6.03 -26.09
N ILE A 106 -3.77 7.08 -25.28
CA ILE A 106 -3.84 8.48 -25.75
C ILE A 106 -2.48 9.17 -25.82
N GLY A 107 -1.38 8.40 -25.77
CA GLY A 107 -0.03 8.89 -26.01
C GLY A 107 0.61 9.62 -24.82
N ILE A 108 0.11 9.44 -23.59
CA ILE A 108 0.76 9.95 -22.38
C ILE A 108 1.88 9.00 -21.97
N PRO A 109 3.13 9.47 -21.82
CA PRO A 109 4.22 8.65 -21.31
C PRO A 109 3.91 8.12 -19.91
N VAL A 110 4.28 6.85 -19.65
CA VAL A 110 4.02 6.17 -18.38
C VAL A 110 5.34 5.89 -17.67
N VAL A 111 5.42 6.29 -16.41
CA VAL A 111 6.45 5.86 -15.45
C VAL A 111 5.80 4.92 -14.44
N ASN A 112 6.17 3.65 -14.49
CA ASN A 112 5.76 2.67 -13.49
C ASN A 112 6.81 2.54 -12.41
N ILE A 113 6.36 2.42 -11.15
CA ILE A 113 7.19 2.06 -10.00
C ILE A 113 6.52 0.84 -9.37
N TYR A 114 7.17 -0.33 -9.41
CA TYR A 114 6.49 -1.56 -8.99
C TYR A 114 7.45 -2.60 -8.42
N ASP A 115 7.08 -3.19 -7.28
CA ASP A 115 7.89 -4.13 -6.52
C ASP A 115 7.39 -5.58 -6.53
N THR A 116 6.29 -5.88 -7.22
CA THR A 116 5.73 -7.24 -7.27
C THR A 116 5.49 -7.69 -8.73
N PRO A 117 6.53 -7.65 -9.59
CA PRO A 117 6.37 -7.98 -11.01
C PRO A 117 6.13 -9.46 -11.25
N ALA A 118 6.61 -10.32 -10.32
CA ALA A 118 6.52 -11.76 -10.42
C ALA A 118 6.40 -12.40 -9.03
N PHE A 119 5.95 -13.63 -8.99
CA PHE A 119 5.85 -14.45 -7.78
C PHE A 119 6.36 -15.86 -8.03
N THR A 120 6.80 -16.54 -6.96
CA THR A 120 7.11 -17.97 -6.97
C THR A 120 5.93 -18.73 -6.38
N LYS A 121 5.49 -19.80 -7.02
CA LYS A 121 4.48 -20.66 -6.43
C LYS A 121 5.07 -21.39 -5.23
N PRO A 122 4.34 -21.53 -4.13
CA PRO A 122 4.78 -22.34 -3.01
C PRO A 122 5.09 -23.78 -3.46
N GLY A 123 6.25 -24.31 -3.09
CA GLY A 123 6.72 -25.64 -3.48
C GLY A 123 7.41 -25.73 -4.84
N ASP A 124 7.60 -24.61 -5.53
CA ASP A 124 8.16 -24.57 -6.89
C ASP A 124 9.38 -23.62 -6.95
N GLU A 125 10.27 -23.75 -5.97
CA GLU A 125 11.42 -22.86 -5.77
C GLU A 125 12.44 -22.89 -6.92
N GLU A 126 12.45 -23.99 -7.70
CA GLU A 126 13.33 -24.16 -8.86
C GLU A 126 12.71 -23.62 -10.17
N CYS A 127 11.42 -23.30 -10.17
CA CYS A 127 10.76 -22.78 -11.37
C CYS A 127 10.98 -21.29 -11.57
N PRO A 128 11.07 -20.83 -12.83
CA PRO A 128 11.10 -19.41 -13.13
C PRO A 128 9.88 -18.69 -12.53
N ARG A 129 10.11 -17.59 -11.82
CA ARG A 129 9.03 -16.76 -11.26
C ARG A 129 7.98 -16.44 -12.30
N GLU A 130 6.71 -16.68 -11.98
CA GLU A 130 5.59 -16.30 -12.85
C GLU A 130 5.35 -14.80 -12.81
N LEU A 131 5.17 -14.19 -13.99
CA LEU A 131 4.85 -12.78 -14.11
C LEU A 131 3.40 -12.54 -13.66
N THR A 132 3.17 -11.55 -12.81
CA THR A 132 1.81 -11.22 -12.36
C THR A 132 0.96 -10.67 -13.51
N ALA A 133 -0.35 -10.92 -13.48
CA ALA A 133 -1.28 -10.39 -14.47
C ALA A 133 -1.25 -8.85 -14.51
N VAL A 134 -1.14 -8.21 -13.35
CA VAL A 134 -1.02 -6.74 -13.25
C VAL A 134 0.23 -6.25 -13.98
N ALA A 135 1.38 -6.87 -13.72
CA ALA A 135 2.63 -6.50 -14.39
C ALA A 135 2.55 -6.69 -15.91
N ARG A 136 1.97 -7.81 -16.38
CA ARG A 136 1.77 -8.06 -17.81
C ARG A 136 0.86 -7.02 -18.48
N LEU A 137 -0.11 -6.47 -17.77
CA LEU A 137 -1.07 -5.49 -18.29
C LEU A 137 -0.59 -4.03 -18.17
N THR A 138 0.58 -3.79 -17.58
CA THR A 138 1.05 -2.43 -17.29
C THR A 138 2.50 -2.17 -17.68
N LEU A 139 3.43 -3.03 -17.28
CA LEU A 139 4.86 -2.76 -17.45
C LEU A 139 5.31 -2.67 -18.91
N PRO A 140 4.80 -3.45 -19.87
CA PRO A 140 5.15 -3.32 -21.29
C PRO A 140 4.87 -1.92 -21.88
N PHE A 141 3.98 -1.16 -21.26
CA PHE A 141 3.59 0.19 -21.72
C PHE A 141 4.41 1.31 -21.08
N SER A 142 5.43 0.96 -20.29
CA SER A 142 6.25 1.94 -19.57
C SER A 142 7.24 2.64 -20.51
N LYS A 143 7.30 3.96 -20.41
CA LYS A 143 8.44 4.73 -20.92
C LYS A 143 9.66 4.53 -20.04
N LEU A 144 9.44 4.47 -18.69
CA LEU A 144 10.43 4.08 -17.70
C LEU A 144 9.75 3.19 -16.65
N PHE A 145 10.49 2.19 -16.19
CA PHE A 145 10.07 1.29 -15.13
C PHE A 145 11.11 1.27 -13.99
N PHE A 146 10.70 1.76 -12.83
CA PHE A 146 11.50 1.75 -11.60
C PHE A 146 11.15 0.54 -10.74
N TYR A 147 12.15 -0.18 -10.25
CA TYR A 147 11.97 -1.36 -9.42
C TYR A 147 13.04 -1.46 -8.31
N PRO A 148 12.75 -2.11 -7.17
CA PRO A 148 13.75 -2.27 -6.12
C PRO A 148 14.87 -3.21 -6.55
N PHE A 149 16.09 -2.90 -6.16
CA PHE A 149 17.34 -3.58 -6.53
C PHE A 149 17.38 -5.09 -6.20
N ILE A 150 16.47 -5.57 -5.33
CA ILE A 150 16.37 -6.97 -4.92
C ILE A 150 15.91 -7.91 -6.06
N PHE A 151 15.38 -7.36 -7.15
CA PHE A 151 14.99 -8.15 -8.31
C PHE A 151 16.10 -8.16 -9.36
N PRO A 152 16.38 -9.31 -9.98
CA PRO A 152 17.34 -9.38 -11.07
C PRO A 152 16.83 -8.65 -12.31
N LYS A 153 17.73 -7.99 -13.02
CA LYS A 153 17.44 -7.23 -14.25
C LYS A 153 16.77 -8.11 -15.34
N GLU A 154 17.21 -9.35 -15.44
CA GLU A 154 16.72 -10.33 -16.40
C GLU A 154 15.22 -10.61 -16.26
N LEU A 155 14.71 -10.52 -15.03
CA LEU A 155 13.29 -10.65 -14.78
C LEU A 155 12.50 -9.47 -15.38
N MET A 156 13.07 -8.25 -15.31
CA MET A 156 12.41 -7.04 -15.84
C MET A 156 12.39 -7.04 -17.37
N LEU A 157 13.40 -7.56 -18.02
CA LEU A 157 13.47 -7.67 -19.49
C LEU A 157 12.39 -8.61 -20.07
N ARG A 158 11.80 -9.50 -19.25
CA ARG A 158 10.67 -10.36 -19.68
C ARG A 158 9.38 -9.58 -19.99
N PHE A 159 9.31 -8.29 -19.67
CA PHE A 159 8.16 -7.42 -19.98
C PHE A 159 8.31 -6.69 -21.33
N ALA A 160 9.17 -7.14 -22.22
CA ALA A 160 9.45 -6.50 -23.49
C ALA A 160 9.88 -5.02 -23.35
N LEU A 161 10.66 -4.74 -22.32
CA LEU A 161 11.30 -3.46 -22.07
C LEU A 161 12.77 -3.53 -22.46
N ASP A 162 13.29 -2.45 -23.02
CA ASP A 162 14.71 -2.30 -23.26
C ASP A 162 15.46 -1.97 -21.96
N GLU A 163 16.75 -2.26 -21.93
CA GLU A 163 17.60 -1.95 -20.77
C GLU A 163 17.57 -0.47 -20.36
N SER A 164 17.43 0.42 -21.32
CA SER A 164 17.34 1.87 -21.09
C SER A 164 16.02 2.30 -20.41
N GLN A 165 15.03 1.43 -20.41
CA GLN A 165 13.71 1.70 -19.82
C GLN A 165 13.59 1.21 -18.36
N ILE A 166 14.48 0.34 -17.91
CA ILE A 166 14.42 -0.26 -16.58
C ILE A 166 15.47 0.36 -15.65
N VAL A 167 15.02 0.82 -14.48
CA VAL A 167 15.86 1.57 -13.54
C VAL A 167 15.72 0.96 -12.15
N PRO A 168 16.75 0.27 -11.62
CA PRO A 168 16.73 -0.19 -10.25
C PRO A 168 16.94 0.97 -9.28
N TYR A 169 16.19 1.03 -8.19
CA TYR A 169 16.48 1.93 -7.08
C TYR A 169 17.10 1.15 -5.90
N PRO A 170 18.06 1.77 -5.15
CA PRO A 170 18.91 1.06 -4.20
C PRO A 170 18.31 0.93 -2.79
N PHE A 171 16.98 0.80 -2.68
CA PHE A 171 16.28 0.64 -1.41
C PHE A 171 15.04 -0.23 -1.56
N ILE A 172 14.49 -0.70 -0.44
CA ILE A 172 13.16 -1.30 -0.38
C ILE A 172 12.12 -0.19 -0.21
N ASP A 173 10.95 -0.35 -0.81
CA ASP A 173 9.93 0.70 -0.91
C ASP A 173 9.62 1.41 0.41
N VAL A 174 9.48 0.65 1.50
CA VAL A 174 9.15 1.21 2.82
C VAL A 174 10.19 2.19 3.34
N ALA A 175 11.45 2.03 2.98
CA ALA A 175 12.53 2.91 3.42
C ALA A 175 12.32 4.35 2.95
N LEU A 176 11.61 4.56 1.82
CA LEU A 176 11.35 5.89 1.31
C LEU A 176 10.56 6.75 2.29
N TRP A 177 9.47 6.23 2.83
CA TRP A 177 8.64 7.01 3.76
C TRP A 177 9.11 6.91 5.21
N ILE A 178 9.69 5.78 5.62
CA ILE A 178 10.27 5.67 6.96
C ILE A 178 11.44 6.65 7.15
N ASN A 179 12.33 6.77 6.17
CA ASN A 179 13.44 7.72 6.22
C ASN A 179 13.00 9.19 6.11
N ALA A 180 11.87 9.44 5.45
CA ALA A 180 11.29 10.78 5.33
C ALA A 180 10.57 11.24 6.62
N ILE A 181 10.32 10.33 7.55
CA ILE A 181 9.65 10.61 8.82
C ILE A 181 10.69 11.06 9.85
N GLN A 182 10.43 12.18 10.52
CA GLN A 182 11.21 12.56 11.70
C GLN A 182 10.92 11.55 12.83
N LYS A 183 11.96 10.85 13.29
CA LYS A 183 11.87 9.78 14.30
C LYS A 183 11.39 10.25 15.69
N GLU A 184 11.22 11.53 15.91
CA GLU A 184 10.75 12.09 17.19
C GLU A 184 9.25 12.42 17.10
N SER A 185 8.41 11.45 17.45
CA SER A 185 7.02 11.76 17.78
C SER A 185 6.97 12.35 19.20
N LYS A 186 6.45 13.58 19.30
CA LYS A 186 6.20 14.22 20.61
C LYS A 186 4.99 13.65 21.35
N ASN A 187 4.19 12.83 20.69
CA ASN A 187 2.93 12.30 21.23
C ASN A 187 3.00 10.78 21.33
N ASP A 188 3.26 10.30 22.53
CA ASP A 188 3.22 8.87 22.85
C ASP A 188 1.76 8.37 22.79
N PHE A 189 1.43 7.56 21.79
CA PHE A 189 0.09 7.00 21.63
C PHE A 189 -0.34 6.15 22.83
N ARG A 190 0.61 5.57 23.57
CA ARG A 190 0.33 4.78 24.77
C ARG A 190 -0.41 5.63 25.81
N ILE A 191 0.01 6.87 26.01
CA ILE A 191 -0.67 7.82 26.92
C ILE A 191 -2.08 8.12 26.42
N ARG A 192 -2.23 8.36 25.11
CA ARG A 192 -3.53 8.64 24.45
C ARG A 192 -4.54 7.51 24.64
N TYR A 193 -4.06 6.26 24.61
CA TYR A 193 -4.90 5.07 24.75
C TYR A 193 -4.93 4.50 26.18
N GLY A 194 -4.36 5.20 27.18
CA GLY A 194 -4.35 4.79 28.58
C GLY A 194 -3.58 3.52 28.84
N LEU A 195 -2.54 3.23 28.05
CA LEU A 195 -1.68 2.07 28.24
C LEU A 195 -0.66 2.31 29.37
N ASP A 196 -0.27 1.23 30.04
CA ASP A 196 0.77 1.25 31.05
C ASP A 196 2.16 1.40 30.38
N THR A 197 2.75 2.59 30.49
CA THR A 197 4.03 2.91 29.88
C THR A 197 5.23 2.17 30.50
N THR A 198 5.02 1.47 31.60
CA THR A 198 6.06 0.64 32.26
C THR A 198 6.11 -0.79 31.70
N LYS A 199 5.10 -1.18 30.93
CA LYS A 199 5.00 -2.51 30.32
C LYS A 199 5.40 -2.49 28.85
N PRO A 200 5.92 -3.61 28.32
CA PRO A 200 6.09 -3.78 26.91
C PRO A 200 4.76 -3.59 26.17
N THR A 201 4.82 -3.05 24.97
CA THR A 201 3.65 -2.85 24.12
C THR A 201 3.76 -3.72 22.86
N ILE A 202 2.81 -4.62 22.69
CA ILE A 202 2.72 -5.53 21.54
C ILE A 202 1.59 -5.05 20.65
N LEU A 203 1.92 -4.68 19.42
CA LEU A 203 0.94 -4.31 18.40
C LEU A 203 0.65 -5.50 17.50
N VAL A 204 -0.62 -5.90 17.44
CA VAL A 204 -1.10 -6.99 16.58
C VAL A 204 -1.96 -6.41 15.47
N ARG A 205 -1.55 -6.59 14.22
CA ARG A 205 -2.32 -6.19 13.04
C ARG A 205 -3.29 -7.30 12.65
N GLU A 206 -4.57 -6.98 12.53
CA GLU A 206 -5.55 -7.91 11.95
C GLU A 206 -5.10 -8.37 10.56
N GLU A 207 -5.13 -9.67 10.33
CA GLU A 207 -4.69 -10.31 9.11
C GLU A 207 -5.55 -9.93 7.89
N GLU A 208 -4.97 -10.10 6.71
CA GLU A 208 -5.69 -9.98 5.44
C GLU A 208 -6.43 -11.29 5.15
N TYR A 209 -7.76 -11.25 5.10
CA TYR A 209 -8.56 -12.43 4.77
C TYR A 209 -9.58 -12.20 3.63
N LYS A 210 -9.67 -10.97 3.12
CA LYS A 210 -10.60 -10.63 2.01
C LYS A 210 -9.91 -10.53 0.65
N ALA A 211 -8.57 -10.60 0.59
CA ALA A 211 -7.86 -10.54 -0.67
C ALA A 211 -8.06 -11.82 -1.49
N HIS A 212 -8.20 -11.67 -2.81
CA HIS A 212 -8.45 -12.78 -3.73
C HIS A 212 -7.38 -13.87 -3.76
N TYR A 213 -6.19 -13.59 -3.27
CA TYR A 213 -5.08 -14.56 -3.16
C TYR A 213 -5.09 -15.32 -1.83
N VAL A 214 -5.93 -14.95 -0.88
CA VAL A 214 -6.08 -15.65 0.40
C VAL A 214 -7.06 -16.81 0.21
N LYS A 215 -6.52 -18.02 0.21
CA LYS A 215 -7.32 -19.24 0.00
C LYS A 215 -8.02 -19.72 1.26
N GLU A 216 -7.37 -19.57 2.42
CA GLU A 216 -7.88 -20.01 3.71
C GLU A 216 -8.02 -18.81 4.65
N GLN A 217 -9.22 -18.63 5.18
CA GLN A 217 -9.49 -17.59 6.18
C GLN A 217 -9.18 -18.15 7.57
N ILE A 218 -7.91 -18.09 7.97
CA ILE A 218 -7.48 -18.48 9.31
C ILE A 218 -7.58 -17.25 10.19
N PRO A 219 -8.43 -17.27 11.24
CA PRO A 219 -8.56 -16.15 12.15
C PRO A 219 -7.38 -16.12 13.14
N VAL A 220 -6.19 -15.77 12.65
CA VAL A 220 -4.93 -15.80 13.41
C VAL A 220 -5.02 -14.95 14.66
N ILE A 221 -5.65 -13.78 14.56
CA ILE A 221 -5.81 -12.88 15.71
C ILE A 221 -6.55 -13.54 16.87
N TYR A 222 -7.56 -14.40 16.60
CA TYR A 222 -8.33 -15.13 17.60
C TYR A 222 -7.53 -16.22 18.32
N GLN A 223 -6.46 -16.70 17.70
CA GLN A 223 -5.52 -17.64 18.32
C GLN A 223 -4.41 -16.91 19.08
N VAL A 224 -3.87 -15.85 18.51
CA VAL A 224 -2.70 -15.14 19.05
C VAL A 224 -3.03 -14.32 20.30
N ILE A 225 -4.14 -13.56 20.31
CA ILE A 225 -4.46 -12.66 21.44
C ILE A 225 -4.62 -13.39 22.78
N PRO A 226 -5.38 -14.51 22.88
CA PRO A 226 -5.48 -15.24 24.13
C PRO A 226 -4.15 -15.83 24.61
N LEU A 227 -3.30 -16.28 23.67
CA LEU A 227 -1.98 -16.81 24.00
C LEU A 227 -1.06 -15.73 24.55
N LEU A 228 -1.02 -14.56 23.91
CA LEU A 228 -0.24 -13.41 24.38
C LEU A 228 -0.68 -12.98 25.78
N LYS A 229 -1.99 -12.86 26.01
CA LYS A 229 -2.52 -12.47 27.32
C LYS A 229 -2.13 -13.43 28.43
N LYS A 230 -2.04 -14.73 28.12
CA LYS A 230 -1.62 -15.78 29.08
C LYS A 230 -0.12 -15.80 29.31
N ALA A 231 0.67 -15.53 28.25
CA ALA A 231 2.11 -15.73 28.27
C ALA A 231 2.90 -14.52 28.78
N ILE A 232 2.41 -13.29 28.56
CA ILE A 232 3.21 -12.08 28.74
C ILE A 232 2.39 -10.99 29.46
N ASN A 233 3.01 -10.35 30.47
CA ASN A 233 2.46 -9.16 31.10
C ASN A 233 2.81 -7.92 30.27
N ALA A 234 2.05 -7.66 29.23
CA ALA A 234 2.27 -6.57 28.28
C ALA A 234 0.97 -5.84 27.96
N ASN A 235 1.08 -4.64 27.43
CA ASN A 235 -0.01 -3.99 26.71
C ASN A 235 -0.22 -4.73 25.38
N ILE A 236 -1.42 -5.21 25.13
CA ILE A 236 -1.79 -5.80 23.84
C ILE A 236 -2.66 -4.78 23.11
N VAL A 237 -2.21 -4.35 21.94
CA VAL A 237 -2.90 -3.38 21.10
C VAL A 237 -3.27 -4.04 19.78
N ILE A 238 -4.52 -3.94 19.38
CA ILE A 238 -4.99 -4.46 18.09
C ILE A 238 -5.22 -3.31 17.13
N MET A 239 -4.62 -3.39 15.96
CA MET A 239 -4.89 -2.50 14.83
C MET A 239 -5.87 -3.19 13.87
N PRO A 240 -7.15 -2.77 13.86
CA PRO A 240 -8.17 -3.35 13.00
C PRO A 240 -7.88 -3.15 11.52
N ARG A 241 -8.35 -4.08 10.70
CA ARG A 241 -8.35 -3.95 9.25
C ARG A 241 -9.77 -3.83 8.69
N TYR A 242 -10.70 -4.63 9.21
CA TYR A 242 -12.05 -4.74 8.68
C TYR A 242 -13.14 -4.45 9.72
N GLU A 243 -13.20 -5.24 10.77
CA GLU A 243 -14.37 -5.29 11.67
C GLU A 243 -14.03 -4.79 13.08
N LYS A 244 -13.72 -3.50 13.18
CA LYS A 244 -13.34 -2.86 14.44
C LYS A 244 -14.32 -3.17 15.60
N ASP A 245 -15.62 -3.04 15.36
CA ASP A 245 -16.64 -3.24 16.39
C ASP A 245 -16.71 -4.69 16.88
N ARG A 246 -16.48 -5.65 15.97
CA ARG A 246 -16.38 -7.07 16.32
C ARG A 246 -15.16 -7.30 17.22
N LEU A 247 -13.98 -6.81 16.81
CA LEU A 247 -12.76 -6.95 17.60
C LEU A 247 -12.90 -6.29 18.98
N LYS A 248 -13.60 -5.16 19.06
CA LYS A 248 -13.87 -4.47 20.32
C LYS A 248 -14.76 -5.30 21.26
N ARG A 249 -15.81 -5.95 20.72
CA ARG A 249 -16.65 -6.87 21.51
C ARG A 249 -15.86 -8.08 22.01
N ASP A 250 -15.06 -8.69 21.12
CA ASP A 250 -14.43 -9.98 21.40
C ASP A 250 -13.17 -9.82 22.26
N PHE A 251 -12.43 -8.71 22.13
CA PHE A 251 -11.14 -8.50 22.79
C PHE A 251 -11.03 -7.26 23.68
N GLY A 252 -12.05 -6.39 23.74
CA GLY A 252 -11.97 -5.13 24.50
C GLY A 252 -11.71 -5.28 26.00
N GLY A 253 -11.91 -6.47 26.57
CA GLY A 253 -11.56 -6.78 27.97
C GLY A 253 -10.11 -7.20 28.18
N ILE A 254 -9.34 -7.49 27.12
CA ILE A 254 -7.97 -8.03 27.21
C ILE A 254 -6.96 -7.31 26.31
N ALA A 255 -7.41 -6.51 25.37
CA ALA A 255 -6.58 -5.75 24.46
C ALA A 255 -7.21 -4.38 24.15
N THR A 256 -6.37 -3.39 23.83
CA THR A 256 -6.82 -2.08 23.38
C THR A 256 -6.97 -2.09 21.86
N ILE A 257 -8.13 -1.67 21.36
CA ILE A 257 -8.43 -1.62 19.94
C ILE A 257 -8.19 -0.19 19.45
N LEU A 258 -7.34 -0.01 18.44
CA LEU A 258 -7.12 1.31 17.85
C LEU A 258 -8.38 1.80 17.13
N GLU A 259 -8.84 2.99 17.50
CA GLU A 259 -10.08 3.59 17.00
C GLU A 259 -9.89 4.30 15.65
N GLU A 260 -8.69 4.79 15.40
CA GLU A 260 -8.35 5.60 14.26
C GLU A 260 -7.07 5.12 13.56
N LYS A 261 -6.86 5.56 12.34
CA LYS A 261 -5.62 5.31 11.61
C LYS A 261 -4.54 6.27 12.10
N LEU A 262 -3.41 5.69 12.47
CA LEU A 262 -2.22 6.40 12.91
C LEU A 262 -1.15 6.36 11.82
N LYS A 263 -0.33 7.39 11.77
CA LYS A 263 0.88 7.38 10.94
C LYS A 263 1.94 6.50 11.57
N PRO A 264 2.84 5.90 10.78
CA PRO A 264 3.93 5.07 11.29
C PRO A 264 4.73 5.70 12.44
N GLU A 265 5.05 7.00 12.32
CA GLU A 265 5.76 7.75 13.37
C GLU A 265 5.00 7.90 14.69
N GLU A 266 3.68 7.73 14.68
CA GLU A 266 2.84 7.88 15.87
C GLU A 266 2.80 6.63 16.74
N PHE A 267 3.15 5.46 16.22
CA PHE A 267 3.06 4.20 16.97
C PHE A 267 4.33 3.35 16.98
N TYR A 268 5.06 3.18 15.83
CA TYR A 268 6.25 2.32 15.82
C TYR A 268 7.31 2.69 16.89
N PRO A 269 7.61 3.97 17.18
CA PRO A 269 8.60 4.31 18.21
C PRO A 269 8.22 3.85 19.62
N PHE A 270 6.98 3.43 19.85
CA PHE A 270 6.41 3.13 21.16
C PHE A 270 5.96 1.68 21.32
N ILE A 271 6.28 0.82 20.38
CA ILE A 271 5.98 -0.62 20.46
C ILE A 271 7.28 -1.42 20.52
N ASP A 272 7.24 -2.51 21.27
CA ASP A 272 8.39 -3.39 21.50
C ASP A 272 8.32 -4.64 20.63
N LEU A 273 7.12 -5.00 20.16
CA LEU A 273 6.90 -6.15 19.27
C LEU A 273 5.74 -5.86 18.32
N PHE A 274 5.94 -6.18 17.06
CA PHE A 274 4.91 -6.15 16.03
C PHE A 274 4.55 -7.57 15.58
N ILE A 275 3.27 -7.89 15.54
CA ILE A 275 2.75 -9.16 15.03
C ILE A 275 1.78 -8.84 13.89
N GLY A 276 2.11 -9.32 12.69
CA GLY A 276 1.28 -9.13 11.50
C GLY A 276 1.40 -10.29 10.52
N GLY A 277 0.36 -10.49 9.71
CA GLY A 277 0.29 -11.55 8.70
C GLY A 277 1.16 -11.33 7.46
N GLY A 278 2.21 -10.51 7.56
CA GLY A 278 3.11 -10.18 6.46
C GLY A 278 2.80 -8.85 5.78
N GLY A 279 3.51 -8.54 4.70
CA GLY A 279 3.34 -7.34 3.89
C GLY A 279 4.07 -6.11 4.43
N THR A 280 3.60 -4.94 3.99
CA THR A 280 4.28 -3.64 4.16
C THR A 280 4.57 -3.31 5.63
N MET A 281 3.63 -3.51 6.53
CA MET A 281 3.80 -3.14 7.94
C MET A 281 4.89 -3.95 8.66
N ASN A 282 5.13 -5.21 8.28
CA ASN A 282 6.23 -6.00 8.83
C ASN A 282 7.59 -5.41 8.40
N LEU A 283 7.69 -4.97 7.14
CA LEU A 283 8.91 -4.31 6.66
C LEU A 283 9.12 -2.94 7.33
N GLU A 284 8.04 -2.20 7.58
CA GLU A 284 8.10 -0.96 8.36
C GLU A 284 8.61 -1.20 9.77
N ALA A 285 8.07 -2.20 10.48
CA ALA A 285 8.50 -2.56 11.84
C ALA A 285 10.00 -2.87 11.88
N VAL A 286 10.50 -3.69 10.94
CA VAL A 286 11.94 -3.99 10.81
C VAL A 286 12.75 -2.71 10.58
N CYS A 287 12.28 -1.78 9.76
CA CYS A 287 12.98 -0.50 9.54
C CYS A 287 13.01 0.39 10.80
N TYR A 288 12.08 0.22 11.72
CA TYR A 288 12.09 0.86 13.04
C TYR A 288 12.93 0.10 14.08
N GLY A 289 13.40 -1.11 13.76
CA GLY A 289 14.19 -1.96 14.67
C GLY A 289 13.34 -2.78 15.65
N ILE A 290 12.09 -3.10 15.26
CA ILE A 290 11.10 -3.85 16.03
C ILE A 290 11.03 -5.29 15.51
#